data_b0e3dd4e49c2c7992d7eebdcc35d315a
#
_entry.id   b0e3dd4e49c2c7992d7eebdcc35d315a
#
_cell.length_a   1.000
_cell.length_b   1.000
_cell.length_c   1.000
_cell.angle_alpha   90.00
_cell.angle_beta   90.00
_cell.angle_gamma   90.00
#
_symmetry.space_group_name_H-M   'P 1'
#
loop_
_entity.id
_entity.type
_entity.pdbx_description
1 polymer ?
#
loop_
_entity_poly.entity_id
_entity_poly.type
_entity_poly.pdbx_seq_one_letter_code
_entity_poly.pdbx_strand_id
1 'polypeptide(L)'
;MIYNEQKALHNALQSLKNQGKTIGLVPTMGALHAGHLSLVKKAKEENDIVVVSIFVNPTQFNNPTDLEKYPRTLEADAQLLYDFSPEILIYAPSVADVYG
;
A
#
# COMPACT_ATOMS: atom_id res chain seq x y z
N MET A 1 0.51 3.04 -10.21
CA MET A 1 1.62 3.93 -9.83
C MET A 1 2.04 3.68 -8.39
N ILE A 2 3.33 3.68 -8.13
CA ILE A 2 3.88 3.44 -6.80
C ILE A 2 4.40 4.74 -6.22
N TYR A 3 3.93 5.08 -5.03
CA TYR A 3 4.39 6.25 -4.28
C TYR A 3 5.30 5.83 -3.15
N ASN A 4 6.49 6.42 -3.05
CA ASN A 4 7.46 6.14 -2.00
C ASN A 4 7.47 7.22 -0.92
N GLU A 5 6.83 8.34 -1.17
CA GLU A 5 6.82 9.48 -0.25
C GLU A 5 5.40 9.86 0.14
N GLN A 6 5.19 10.09 1.42
CA GLN A 6 3.90 10.47 1.98
C GLN A 6 3.37 11.76 1.34
N LYS A 7 4.23 12.74 1.14
CA LYS A 7 3.83 14.03 0.57
C LYS A 7 3.28 13.87 -0.85
N ALA A 8 3.97 13.08 -1.69
CA ALA A 8 3.52 12.85 -3.06
C ALA A 8 2.17 12.14 -3.09
N LEU A 9 2.00 11.13 -2.24
CA LEU A 9 0.73 10.42 -2.12
C LEU A 9 -0.38 11.37 -1.64
N HIS A 10 -0.10 12.16 -0.61
CA HIS A 10 -1.07 13.10 -0.06
C HIS A 10 -1.57 14.07 -1.14
N ASN A 11 -0.67 14.62 -1.94
CA ASN A 11 -1.05 15.55 -3.01
C ASN A 11 -1.94 14.86 -4.06
N ALA A 12 -1.60 13.62 -4.43
CA ALA A 12 -2.41 12.86 -5.38
C ALA A 12 -3.81 12.58 -4.83
N LEU A 13 -3.90 12.18 -3.56
CA LEU A 13 -5.18 11.87 -2.92
C LEU A 13 -6.02 13.13 -2.75
N GLN A 14 -5.41 14.26 -2.43
CA GLN A 14 -6.12 15.52 -2.27
C GLN A 14 -6.78 15.94 -3.60
N SER A 15 -6.06 15.77 -4.71
CA SER A 15 -6.60 16.04 -6.04
C SER A 15 -7.82 15.18 -6.34
N LEU A 16 -7.75 13.88 -6.00
CA LEU A 16 -8.86 12.95 -6.22
C LEU A 16 -10.07 13.30 -5.34
N LYS A 17 -9.83 13.67 -4.08
CA LYS A 17 -10.92 14.11 -3.19
C LYS A 17 -11.58 15.37 -3.71
N ASN A 18 -10.83 16.29 -4.28
CA ASN A 18 -11.37 17.52 -4.87
C ASN A 18 -12.26 17.22 -6.07
N GLN A 19 -12.09 16.07 -6.70
CA GLN A 19 -12.95 15.59 -7.79
C GLN A 19 -14.18 14.84 -7.29
N GLY A 20 -14.37 14.76 -5.98
CA GLY A 20 -15.49 14.04 -5.40
C GLY A 20 -15.29 12.53 -5.27
N LYS A 21 -14.07 12.05 -5.41
CA LYS A 21 -13.76 10.62 -5.32
C LYS A 21 -13.64 10.16 -3.88
N THR A 22 -14.14 8.96 -3.58
CA THR A 22 -13.93 8.33 -2.29
C THR A 22 -12.69 7.44 -2.35
N ILE A 23 -11.97 7.33 -1.23
CA ILE A 23 -10.69 6.63 -1.15
C ILE A 23 -10.73 5.58 -0.05
N GLY A 24 -10.44 4.33 -0.42
CA GLY A 24 -10.29 3.23 0.53
C GLY A 24 -8.82 2.91 0.72
N LEU A 25 -8.41 2.67 1.96
CA LEU A 25 -7.03 2.32 2.31
C LEU A 25 -6.95 0.87 2.78
N VAL A 26 -6.03 0.10 2.20
CA VAL A 26 -5.75 -1.27 2.61
C VAL A 26 -4.29 -1.34 3.07
N PRO A 27 -4.02 -1.28 4.37
CA PRO A 27 -2.65 -1.37 4.88
C PRO A 27 -2.16 -2.82 4.90
N THR A 28 -0.94 -3.04 4.44
CA THR A 28 -0.32 -4.37 4.43
C THR A 28 1.17 -4.28 4.79
N MET A 29 1.76 -5.44 5.08
CA MET A 29 3.20 -5.56 5.31
C MET A 29 3.92 -6.17 4.11
N GLY A 30 3.24 -6.34 2.99
CA GLY A 30 3.80 -7.02 1.82
C GLY A 30 3.54 -8.53 1.85
N ALA A 31 4.24 -9.28 0.97
CA ALA A 31 4.03 -10.72 0.79
C ALA A 31 2.55 -11.03 0.53
N LEU A 32 1.99 -10.34 -0.45
CA LEU A 32 0.55 -10.38 -0.72
C LEU A 32 0.09 -11.72 -1.30
N HIS A 33 -1.14 -12.08 -0.99
CA HIS A 33 -1.76 -13.31 -1.47
C HIS A 33 -3.27 -13.09 -1.68
N ALA A 34 -3.98 -14.16 -2.05
CA ALA A 34 -5.41 -14.07 -2.37
C ALA A 34 -6.27 -13.45 -1.26
N GLY A 35 -5.92 -13.67 0.01
CA GLY A 35 -6.62 -13.06 1.13
C GLY A 35 -6.55 -11.53 1.11
N HIS A 36 -5.40 -10.99 0.72
CA HIS A 36 -5.25 -9.53 0.57
C HIS A 36 -6.10 -9.01 -0.58
N LEU A 37 -6.17 -9.75 -1.69
CA LEU A 37 -7.00 -9.35 -2.83
C LEU A 37 -8.49 -9.28 -2.46
N SER A 38 -8.95 -10.13 -1.56
CA SER A 38 -10.33 -10.06 -1.07
C SER A 38 -10.61 -8.75 -0.37
N LEU A 39 -9.66 -8.24 0.43
CA LEU A 39 -9.78 -6.95 1.10
C LEU A 39 -9.75 -5.81 0.08
N VAL A 40 -8.87 -5.89 -0.91
CA VAL A 40 -8.77 -4.88 -1.97
C VAL A 40 -10.06 -4.84 -2.78
N LYS A 41 -10.61 -6.00 -3.11
CA LYS A 41 -11.88 -6.09 -3.85
C LYS A 41 -13.01 -5.40 -3.09
N LYS A 42 -13.11 -5.66 -1.79
CA LYS A 42 -14.13 -5.04 -0.95
C LYS A 42 -13.96 -3.53 -0.90
N ALA A 43 -12.73 -3.06 -0.72
CA ALA A 43 -12.46 -1.63 -0.71
C ALA A 43 -12.82 -0.97 -2.04
N LYS A 44 -12.55 -1.66 -3.15
CA LYS A 44 -12.87 -1.16 -4.48
C LYS A 44 -14.37 -1.10 -4.73
N GLU A 45 -15.13 -2.02 -4.18
CA GLU A 45 -16.59 -2.01 -4.28
C GLU A 45 -17.22 -0.84 -3.51
N GLU A 46 -16.58 -0.41 -2.43
CA GLU A 46 -17.08 0.63 -1.54
C GLU A 46 -16.52 2.02 -1.84
N ASN A 47 -15.46 2.10 -2.65
CA ASN A 47 -14.76 3.36 -2.93
C ASN A 47 -14.41 3.50 -4.40
N ASP A 48 -14.24 4.76 -4.84
CA ASP A 48 -13.82 5.05 -6.22
C ASP A 48 -12.35 4.73 -6.45
N ILE A 49 -11.53 4.98 -5.42
CA ILE A 49 -10.07 4.81 -5.47
C ILE A 49 -9.62 3.93 -4.33
N VAL A 50 -8.69 3.01 -4.59
CA VAL A 50 -8.09 2.17 -3.55
C VAL A 50 -6.59 2.44 -3.49
N VAL A 51 -6.09 2.65 -2.27
CA VAL A 51 -4.66 2.77 -1.98
C VAL A 51 -4.26 1.56 -1.15
N VAL A 52 -3.28 0.80 -1.62
CA VAL A 52 -2.70 -0.30 -0.84
C VAL A 52 -1.35 0.16 -0.32
N SER A 53 -1.20 0.22 0.99
CA SER A 53 0.10 0.54 1.58
C SER A 53 0.87 -0.74 1.87
N ILE A 54 2.15 -0.73 1.55
CA ILE A 54 3.06 -1.85 1.77
C ILE A 54 4.22 -1.33 2.61
N PHE A 55 4.16 -1.60 3.90
CA PHE A 55 5.17 -1.12 4.83
C PHE A 55 5.45 -2.17 5.91
N VAL A 56 6.72 -2.56 6.02
CA VAL A 56 7.17 -3.47 7.08
C VAL A 56 7.63 -2.60 8.24
N ASN A 57 6.80 -2.54 9.29
CA ASN A 57 7.08 -1.69 10.46
C ASN A 57 8.13 -2.37 11.36
N PRO A 58 9.33 -1.79 11.49
CA PRO A 58 10.38 -2.41 12.30
C PRO A 58 10.03 -2.50 13.79
N THR A 59 9.11 -1.67 14.28
CA THR A 59 8.71 -1.70 15.69
C THR A 59 7.85 -2.93 16.03
N GLN A 60 7.37 -3.67 15.03
CA GLN A 60 6.60 -4.89 15.22
C GLN A 60 7.49 -6.13 15.41
N PHE A 61 8.80 -5.97 15.28
CA PHE A 61 9.76 -7.08 15.41
C PHE A 61 10.59 -6.92 16.68
N ASN A 62 10.78 -8.04 17.39
CA ASN A 62 11.53 -8.05 18.64
C ASN A 62 13.04 -7.95 18.44
N ASN A 63 13.54 -8.33 17.26
CA ASN A 63 14.96 -8.19 16.97
C ASN A 63 15.18 -7.90 15.47
N PRO A 64 16.33 -7.27 15.12
CA PRO A 64 16.62 -6.93 13.73
C PRO A 64 16.72 -8.11 12.77
N THR A 65 17.08 -9.28 13.28
CA THR A 65 17.21 -10.49 12.47
C THR A 65 15.85 -10.92 11.91
N ASP A 66 14.80 -10.82 12.70
CA ASP A 66 13.44 -11.13 12.26
C ASP A 66 13.00 -10.18 11.15
N LEU A 67 13.29 -8.89 11.29
CA LEU A 67 12.99 -7.90 10.28
C LEU A 67 13.73 -8.19 8.97
N GLU A 68 15.00 -8.54 9.05
CA GLU A 68 15.81 -8.85 7.88
C GLU A 68 15.31 -10.07 7.13
N LYS A 69 14.75 -11.04 7.84
CA LYS A 69 14.21 -12.26 7.26
C LYS A 69 12.82 -12.10 6.69
N TYR A 70 12.13 -11.01 7.02
CA TYR A 70 10.79 -10.81 6.51
C TYR A 70 10.82 -10.63 4.99
N PRO A 71 9.95 -11.33 4.25
CA PRO A 71 9.94 -11.21 2.78
C PRO A 71 9.68 -9.78 2.33
N ARG A 72 10.51 -9.31 1.40
CA ARG A 72 10.37 -7.99 0.79
C ARG A 72 10.17 -8.19 -0.70
N THR A 73 8.91 -8.33 -1.11
CA THR A 73 8.53 -8.74 -2.45
C THR A 73 7.74 -7.64 -3.16
N LEU A 74 8.19 -6.38 -3.04
CA LEU A 74 7.45 -5.23 -3.56
C LEU A 74 7.12 -5.38 -5.05
N GLU A 75 8.05 -5.82 -5.87
CA GLU A 75 7.81 -5.97 -7.31
C GLU A 75 6.72 -7.02 -7.58
N ALA A 76 6.80 -8.16 -6.91
CA ALA A 76 5.81 -9.21 -7.05
C ALA A 76 4.44 -8.76 -6.51
N ASP A 77 4.45 -8.06 -5.37
CA ASP A 77 3.22 -7.54 -4.77
C ASP A 77 2.55 -6.51 -5.68
N ALA A 78 3.34 -5.60 -6.24
CA ALA A 78 2.82 -4.61 -7.18
C ALA A 78 2.23 -5.27 -8.41
N GLN A 79 2.90 -6.28 -8.96
CA GLN A 79 2.40 -7.01 -10.12
C GLN A 79 1.07 -7.70 -9.81
N LEU A 80 0.97 -8.34 -8.65
CA LEU A 80 -0.26 -8.99 -8.22
C LEU A 80 -1.42 -7.99 -8.15
N LEU A 81 -1.19 -6.82 -7.58
CA LEU A 81 -2.21 -5.78 -7.46
C LEU A 81 -2.60 -5.22 -8.83
N TYR A 82 -1.62 -4.95 -9.69
CA TYR A 82 -1.90 -4.39 -11.02
C TYR A 82 -2.58 -5.40 -11.94
N ASP A 83 -2.29 -6.69 -11.79
CA ASP A 83 -3.00 -7.73 -12.52
C ASP A 83 -4.47 -7.80 -12.10
N PHE A 84 -4.74 -7.52 -10.81
CA PHE A 84 -6.11 -7.46 -10.31
C PHE A 84 -6.80 -6.17 -10.76
N SER A 85 -6.15 -5.02 -10.61
CA SER A 85 -6.68 -3.73 -11.05
C SER A 85 -5.53 -2.74 -11.27
N PRO A 86 -5.29 -2.30 -12.52
CA PRO A 86 -4.20 -1.37 -12.81
C PRO A 86 -4.43 0.04 -12.25
N GLU A 87 -5.61 0.33 -11.74
CA GLU A 87 -5.95 1.63 -11.16
C GLU A 87 -5.55 1.77 -9.70
N ILE A 88 -5.17 0.68 -9.04
CA ILE A 88 -4.77 0.71 -7.64
C ILE A 88 -3.53 1.58 -7.45
N LEU A 89 -3.57 2.45 -6.43
CA LEU A 89 -2.41 3.23 -6.01
C LEU A 89 -1.66 2.45 -4.93
N ILE A 90 -0.35 2.37 -5.06
CA ILE A 90 0.49 1.66 -4.09
C ILE A 90 1.36 2.66 -3.35
N TYR A 91 1.33 2.60 -2.02
CA TYR A 91 2.18 3.42 -1.17
C TYR A 91 3.20 2.51 -0.47
N ALA A 92 4.45 2.66 -0.84
CA ALA A 92 5.54 1.85 -0.29
C ALA A 92 6.61 2.77 0.31
N PRO A 93 6.37 3.32 1.51
CA PRO A 93 7.28 4.30 2.11
C PRO A 93 8.53 3.64 2.70
N SER A 94 9.58 4.46 2.87
CA SER A 94 10.73 4.07 3.67
C SER A 94 10.44 4.28 5.15
N VAL A 95 11.25 3.67 6.02
CA VAL A 95 11.15 3.90 7.46
C VAL A 95 11.32 5.39 7.78
N ALA A 96 12.27 6.05 7.12
CA ALA A 96 12.52 7.46 7.34
C ALA A 96 11.31 8.33 6.95
N ASP A 97 10.59 7.97 5.90
CA ASP A 97 9.40 8.71 5.47
C ASP A 97 8.27 8.62 6.50
N VAL A 98 8.13 7.47 7.17
CA VAL A 98 7.06 7.25 8.14
C VAL A 98 7.39 7.82 9.52
N TYR A 99 8.62 7.62 9.98
CA TYR A 99 9.02 8.02 11.34
C TYR A 99 9.87 9.28 11.41
N GLY A 100 10.22 9.81 10.27
CA GLY A 100 10.95 11.06 10.20
C GLY A 100 12.35 11.03 10.67
#